data_7d76954ecc949d2a665893b89be80558
#
_entry.id   7d76954ecc949d2a665893b89be80558
#
_cell.length_a   1.000
_cell.length_b   1.000
_cell.length_c   1.000
_cell.angle_alpha   90.00
_cell.angle_beta   90.00
_cell.angle_gamma   90.00
#
_symmetry.space_group_name_H-M   'P 1'
#
loop_
_entity.id
_entity.type
_entity.pdbx_description
1 polymer ?
#
loop_
_entity_poly.entity_id
_entity_poly.type
_entity_poly.pdbx_seq_one_letter_code
_entity_poly.pdbx_strand_id
1 'polypeptide(L)'
;MRTKAIAAAAILLIWSVLASVTAAGPSQTHHKPSRDEATKAIRASAYEMMKAFLTSDVETFKRHSAKRTLELVSLVFEAARQDPRYQQELQNARITNADQFLGYFLQGMATQYLQAIPLSPEAAARRVANDSAVSFITDSEAKVIAGDSEVARARLVARVWKIDMTDSLKKAVLKEVNDPELRARIKSL
;
A
#
# COMPACT_ATOMS: atom_id res chain seq x y z
N MET A 1 -3.34 -0.89 24.91
CA MET A 1 -3.87 0.35 24.29
C MET A 1 -2.83 1.16 23.48
N ARG A 2 -1.59 0.67 23.25
CA ARG A 2 -0.51 1.42 22.54
C ARG A 2 -0.12 0.85 21.17
N THR A 3 -0.72 -0.24 20.71
CA THR A 3 -0.59 -0.85 19.36
C THR A 3 -0.98 0.09 18.21
N LYS A 4 -1.59 1.22 18.56
CA LYS A 4 -2.13 2.20 17.61
C LYS A 4 -1.07 3.11 16.98
N ALA A 5 0.17 3.11 17.44
CA ALA A 5 1.13 4.13 17.04
C ALA A 5 1.75 3.86 15.64
N ILE A 6 2.21 2.65 15.34
CA ILE A 6 2.77 2.34 13.99
C ILE A 6 1.63 2.32 12.96
N ALA A 7 0.49 1.75 13.33
CA ALA A 7 -0.69 1.75 12.49
C ALA A 7 -1.26 3.16 12.28
N ALA A 8 -1.32 4.00 13.32
CA ALA A 8 -1.85 5.37 13.23
C ALA A 8 -1.01 6.30 12.35
N ALA A 9 0.32 6.18 12.35
CA ALA A 9 1.18 6.99 11.50
C ALA A 9 0.99 6.68 10.00
N ALA A 10 0.72 5.42 9.65
CA ALA A 10 0.41 5.02 8.27
C ALA A 10 -1.01 5.45 7.83
N ILE A 11 -1.98 5.49 8.77
CA ILE A 11 -3.38 5.83 8.49
C ILE A 11 -3.56 7.31 8.17
N LEU A 12 -2.86 8.21 8.86
CA LEU A 12 -2.99 9.65 8.66
C LEU A 12 -2.59 10.11 7.25
N LEU A 13 -1.71 9.37 6.56
CA LEU A 13 -1.30 9.65 5.18
C LEU A 13 -2.32 9.18 4.12
N ILE A 14 -3.13 8.17 4.43
CA ILE A 14 -4.16 7.66 3.51
C ILE A 14 -5.43 8.51 3.59
N TRP A 15 -5.69 9.19 4.72
CA TRP A 15 -6.93 9.91 4.99
C TRP A 15 -7.03 11.29 4.35
N SER A 16 -5.93 11.95 4.06
CA SER A 16 -5.94 13.32 3.50
C SER A 16 -6.34 13.41 2.01
N VAL A 17 -6.69 12.28 1.39
CA VAL A 17 -6.66 12.16 -0.08
C VAL A 17 -8.04 11.88 -0.72
N LEU A 18 -9.13 11.82 0.02
CA LEU A 18 -10.43 11.36 -0.51
C LEU A 18 -11.40 12.47 -0.98
N ALA A 19 -10.90 13.65 -1.36
CA ALA A 19 -11.78 14.68 -1.91
C ALA A 19 -11.25 15.23 -3.25
N SER A 20 -12.07 15.12 -4.28
CA SER A 20 -12.05 15.82 -5.58
C SER A 20 -11.54 15.06 -6.83
N VAL A 21 -12.43 14.90 -7.81
CA VAL A 21 -12.18 14.33 -9.14
C VAL A 21 -12.72 15.26 -10.22
N THR A 22 -11.94 15.52 -11.27
CA THR A 22 -12.45 15.89 -12.61
C THR A 22 -11.57 15.34 -13.73
N ALA A 23 -12.19 15.01 -14.86
CA ALA A 23 -11.70 14.17 -15.95
C ALA A 23 -11.09 14.93 -17.15
N ALA A 24 -10.27 14.28 -17.97
CA ALA A 24 -10.00 14.62 -19.38
C ALA A 24 -9.52 13.40 -20.21
N GLY A 25 -9.93 13.36 -21.48
CA GLY A 25 -9.97 12.26 -22.43
C GLY A 25 -8.77 12.07 -23.40
N PRO A 26 -8.89 11.34 -24.57
CA PRO A 26 -7.91 10.36 -25.02
C PRO A 26 -7.09 10.71 -26.28
N SER A 27 -6.02 9.94 -26.61
CA SER A 27 -5.44 9.77 -27.96
C SER A 27 -4.66 8.46 -28.16
N GLN A 28 -4.69 7.90 -29.36
CA GLN A 28 -4.29 6.54 -29.79
C GLN A 28 -2.86 6.52 -30.39
N THR A 29 -2.12 5.48 -30.47
CA THR A 29 -2.04 4.18 -31.16
C THR A 29 -0.63 3.54 -31.13
N HIS A 30 -0.52 2.28 -31.06
CA HIS A 30 0.33 1.20 -31.59
C HIS A 30 0.55 0.08 -30.54
N HIS A 31 0.32 -1.15 -30.91
CA HIS A 31 0.33 -2.46 -30.20
C HIS A 31 1.15 -2.65 -28.88
N LYS A 32 1.32 -1.61 -28.11
CA LYS A 32 1.41 -1.60 -26.65
C LYS A 32 -0.02 -1.57 -26.15
N PRO A 33 -0.34 -2.19 -25.00
CA PRO A 33 -1.66 -1.96 -24.38
C PRO A 33 -1.94 -0.48 -24.42
N SER A 34 -3.10 -0.10 -24.92
CA SER A 34 -3.48 1.31 -24.97
C SER A 34 -3.39 1.89 -23.56
N ARG A 35 -3.14 3.18 -23.42
CA ARG A 35 -3.12 3.81 -22.08
C ARG A 35 -4.41 3.52 -21.31
N ASP A 36 -5.53 3.35 -22.01
CA ASP A 36 -6.81 3.00 -21.41
C ASP A 36 -6.81 1.56 -20.87
N GLU A 37 -6.26 0.59 -21.60
CA GLU A 37 -6.10 -0.78 -21.13
C GLU A 37 -5.13 -0.85 -19.95
N ALA A 38 -4.02 -0.13 -20.01
CA ALA A 38 -3.09 -0.03 -18.91
C ALA A 38 -3.73 0.63 -17.67
N THR A 39 -4.52 1.69 -17.85
CA THR A 39 -5.27 2.33 -16.77
C THR A 39 -6.27 1.38 -16.13
N LYS A 40 -7.03 0.62 -16.94
CA LYS A 40 -7.95 -0.42 -16.44
C LYS A 40 -7.20 -1.50 -15.65
N ALA A 41 -6.05 -1.96 -16.17
CA ALA A 41 -5.23 -2.98 -15.51
C ALA A 41 -4.63 -2.47 -14.18
N ILE A 42 -4.18 -1.21 -14.12
CA ILE A 42 -3.71 -0.57 -12.88
C ILE A 42 -4.83 -0.47 -11.86
N ARG A 43 -6.02 0.00 -12.27
CA ARG A 43 -7.19 0.09 -11.39
C ARG A 43 -7.65 -1.28 -10.90
N ALA A 44 -7.61 -2.31 -11.74
CA ALA A 44 -7.90 -3.68 -11.34
C ALA A 44 -6.89 -4.18 -10.29
N SER A 45 -5.60 -3.92 -10.49
CA SER A 45 -4.56 -4.30 -9.53
C SER A 45 -4.71 -3.53 -8.20
N ALA A 46 -5.03 -2.24 -8.26
CA ALA A 46 -5.30 -1.43 -7.07
C ALA A 46 -6.56 -1.92 -6.32
N TYR A 47 -7.61 -2.30 -7.04
CA TYR A 47 -8.82 -2.90 -6.45
C TYR A 47 -8.50 -4.20 -5.71
N GLU A 48 -7.81 -5.14 -6.37
CA GLU A 48 -7.48 -6.44 -5.78
C GLU A 48 -6.55 -6.27 -4.56
N MET A 49 -5.56 -5.39 -4.64
CA MET A 49 -4.67 -5.10 -3.52
C MET A 49 -5.45 -4.46 -2.35
N MET A 50 -6.33 -3.50 -2.62
CA MET A 50 -7.13 -2.84 -1.57
C MET A 50 -8.15 -3.80 -0.96
N LYS A 51 -8.79 -4.66 -1.77
CA LYS A 51 -9.68 -5.71 -1.27
C LYS A 51 -8.92 -6.67 -0.37
N ALA A 52 -7.74 -7.14 -0.80
CA ALA A 52 -6.87 -8.01 -0.03
C ALA A 52 -6.43 -7.36 1.29
N PHE A 53 -6.09 -6.07 1.25
CA PHE A 53 -5.81 -5.27 2.45
C PHE A 53 -6.99 -5.31 3.43
N LEU A 54 -8.20 -5.01 2.98
CA LEU A 54 -9.41 -4.92 3.81
C LEU A 54 -9.92 -6.28 4.32
N THR A 55 -9.57 -7.36 3.64
CA THR A 55 -9.91 -8.75 4.03
C THR A 55 -8.76 -9.51 4.66
N SER A 56 -7.60 -8.87 4.83
CA SER A 56 -6.36 -9.46 5.36
C SER A 56 -5.86 -10.67 4.54
N ASP A 57 -6.13 -10.69 3.23
CA ASP A 57 -5.64 -11.70 2.30
C ASP A 57 -4.19 -11.40 1.91
N VAL A 58 -3.26 -11.96 2.67
CA VAL A 58 -1.80 -11.77 2.51
C VAL A 58 -1.33 -12.18 1.11
N GLU A 59 -1.80 -13.30 0.60
CA GLU A 59 -1.32 -13.82 -0.68
C GLU A 59 -1.77 -12.95 -1.86
N THR A 60 -3.02 -12.52 -1.87
CA THR A 60 -3.50 -11.60 -2.90
C THR A 60 -2.83 -10.23 -2.76
N PHE A 61 -2.65 -9.72 -1.53
CA PHE A 61 -1.91 -8.49 -1.30
C PHE A 61 -0.49 -8.56 -1.87
N LYS A 62 0.27 -9.62 -1.57
CA LYS A 62 1.63 -9.85 -2.10
C LYS A 62 1.63 -9.94 -3.63
N ARG A 63 0.64 -10.63 -4.20
CA ARG A 63 0.52 -10.79 -5.66
C ARG A 63 0.39 -9.45 -6.39
N HIS A 64 -0.31 -8.48 -5.82
CA HIS A 64 -0.56 -7.16 -6.42
C HIS A 64 0.41 -6.07 -5.94
N SER A 65 1.21 -6.32 -4.90
CA SER A 65 2.22 -5.40 -4.40
C SER A 65 3.53 -5.47 -5.19
N ALA A 66 4.21 -4.33 -5.31
CA ALA A 66 5.57 -4.30 -5.82
C ALA A 66 6.55 -4.88 -4.80
N LYS A 67 7.67 -5.45 -5.29
CA LYS A 67 8.71 -6.05 -4.43
C LYS A 67 9.23 -5.08 -3.36
N ARG A 68 9.46 -3.81 -3.73
CA ARG A 68 9.89 -2.76 -2.78
C ARG A 68 8.94 -2.58 -1.59
N THR A 69 7.63 -2.64 -1.83
CA THR A 69 6.63 -2.56 -0.75
C THR A 69 6.77 -3.75 0.21
N LEU A 70 6.98 -4.95 -0.29
CA LEU A 70 7.16 -6.15 0.53
C LEU A 70 8.51 -6.14 1.27
N GLU A 71 9.57 -5.62 0.64
CA GLU A 71 10.87 -5.40 1.29
C GLU A 71 10.74 -4.39 2.44
N LEU A 72 9.99 -3.31 2.25
CA LEU A 72 9.72 -2.36 3.33
C LEU A 72 9.00 -3.04 4.51
N VAL A 73 7.98 -3.87 4.26
CA VAL A 73 7.29 -4.64 5.31
C VAL A 73 8.27 -5.55 6.06
N SER A 74 9.18 -6.21 5.35
CA SER A 74 10.20 -7.06 5.98
C SER A 74 11.15 -6.27 6.87
N LEU A 75 11.58 -5.08 6.45
CA LEU A 75 12.42 -4.19 7.26
C LEU A 75 11.67 -3.64 8.49
N VAL A 76 10.37 -3.35 8.35
CA VAL A 76 9.54 -2.94 9.49
C VAL A 76 9.41 -4.07 10.50
N PHE A 77 9.22 -5.31 10.04
CA PHE A 77 9.21 -6.48 10.92
C PHE A 77 10.55 -6.68 11.64
N GLU A 78 11.66 -6.53 10.92
CA GLU A 78 13.01 -6.59 11.51
C GLU A 78 13.18 -5.53 12.61
N ALA A 79 12.76 -4.29 12.36
CA ALA A 79 12.79 -3.22 13.35
C ALA A 79 11.89 -3.53 14.57
N ALA A 80 10.69 -4.04 14.34
CA ALA A 80 9.76 -4.40 15.42
C ALA A 80 10.30 -5.52 16.31
N ARG A 81 11.01 -6.49 15.72
CA ARG A 81 11.66 -7.56 16.49
C ARG A 81 12.81 -7.08 17.39
N GLN A 82 13.47 -6.01 17.02
CA GLN A 82 14.59 -5.44 17.78
C GLN A 82 14.11 -4.45 18.85
N ASP A 83 12.93 -3.89 18.73
CA ASP A 83 12.38 -2.90 19.64
C ASP A 83 11.63 -3.58 20.81
N PRO A 84 12.08 -3.42 22.08
CA PRO A 84 11.41 -4.01 23.24
C PRO A 84 9.93 -3.64 23.37
N ARG A 85 9.52 -2.50 22.83
CA ARG A 85 8.11 -2.05 22.85
C ARG A 85 7.16 -2.98 22.09
N TYR A 86 7.69 -3.66 21.06
CA TYR A 86 6.91 -4.54 20.17
C TYR A 86 7.18 -6.02 20.38
N GLN A 87 8.30 -6.39 21.00
CA GLN A 87 8.66 -7.79 21.19
C GLN A 87 7.58 -8.60 21.93
N GLN A 88 7.05 -8.05 23.02
CA GLN A 88 5.99 -8.73 23.80
C GLN A 88 4.72 -8.92 22.96
N GLU A 89 4.37 -7.96 22.14
CA GLU A 89 3.21 -8.04 21.27
C GLU A 89 3.38 -9.08 20.17
N LEU A 90 4.56 -9.10 19.50
CA LEU A 90 4.88 -10.10 18.49
C LEU A 90 4.85 -11.51 19.07
N GLN A 91 5.37 -11.70 20.31
CA GLN A 91 5.31 -12.98 21.02
C GLN A 91 3.88 -13.40 21.34
N ASN A 92 3.06 -12.49 21.91
CA ASN A 92 1.67 -12.75 22.25
C ASN A 92 0.84 -13.11 21.00
N ALA A 93 1.10 -12.45 19.88
CA ALA A 93 0.46 -12.73 18.60
C ALA A 93 1.09 -13.91 17.84
N ARG A 94 2.14 -14.53 18.38
CA ARG A 94 2.89 -15.65 17.76
C ARG A 94 3.42 -15.31 16.36
N ILE A 95 3.87 -14.07 16.17
CA ILE A 95 4.41 -13.59 14.90
C ILE A 95 5.91 -13.90 14.84
N THR A 96 6.31 -14.79 13.94
CA THR A 96 7.69 -15.27 13.81
C THR A 96 8.35 -14.90 12.49
N ASN A 97 7.57 -14.46 11.50
CA ASN A 97 8.07 -14.11 10.17
C ASN A 97 7.32 -12.91 9.56
N ALA A 98 7.85 -12.37 8.47
CA ALA A 98 7.32 -11.17 7.81
C ALA A 98 5.91 -11.37 7.21
N ASP A 99 5.55 -12.57 6.76
CA ASP A 99 4.22 -12.84 6.21
C ASP A 99 3.14 -12.83 7.31
N GLN A 100 3.43 -13.43 8.47
CA GLN A 100 2.56 -13.36 9.65
C GLN A 100 2.44 -11.92 10.16
N PHE A 101 3.57 -11.18 10.15
CA PHE A 101 3.57 -9.77 10.50
C PHE A 101 2.71 -8.95 9.53
N LEU A 102 2.83 -9.20 8.22
CA LEU A 102 2.00 -8.55 7.22
C LEU A 102 0.51 -8.84 7.47
N GLY A 103 0.13 -10.11 7.72
CA GLY A 103 -1.26 -10.47 8.02
C GLY A 103 -1.80 -9.74 9.26
N TYR A 104 -1.03 -9.71 10.33
CA TYR A 104 -1.37 -8.98 11.56
C TYR A 104 -1.52 -7.46 11.30
N PHE A 105 -0.59 -6.90 10.55
CA PHE A 105 -0.60 -5.49 10.15
C PHE A 105 -1.83 -5.15 9.31
N LEU A 106 -2.12 -5.96 8.28
CA LEU A 106 -3.31 -5.77 7.42
C LEU A 106 -4.59 -5.85 8.25
N GLN A 107 -4.73 -6.81 9.14
CA GLN A 107 -5.89 -6.97 10.01
C GLN A 107 -6.12 -5.76 10.93
N GLY A 108 -5.06 -5.27 11.56
CA GLY A 108 -5.13 -4.11 12.43
C GLY A 108 -5.55 -2.84 11.67
N MET A 109 -4.97 -2.64 10.48
CA MET A 109 -5.25 -1.50 9.62
C MET A 109 -6.66 -1.57 9.01
N ALA A 110 -7.06 -2.74 8.51
CA ALA A 110 -8.38 -2.95 7.93
C ALA A 110 -9.50 -2.69 8.94
N THR A 111 -9.32 -3.17 10.18
CA THR A 111 -10.28 -2.93 11.27
C THR A 111 -10.50 -1.44 11.52
N GLN A 112 -9.41 -0.66 11.59
CA GLN A 112 -9.51 0.78 11.81
C GLN A 112 -10.14 1.50 10.60
N TYR A 113 -9.76 1.12 9.39
CA TYR A 113 -10.30 1.70 8.16
C TYR A 113 -11.80 1.48 8.05
N LEU A 114 -12.27 0.24 8.26
CA LEU A 114 -13.68 -0.13 8.17
C LEU A 114 -14.54 0.46 9.30
N GLN A 115 -13.96 0.70 10.48
CA GLN A 115 -14.67 1.42 11.57
C GLN A 115 -14.96 2.88 11.21
N ALA A 116 -14.12 3.48 10.37
CA ALA A 116 -14.24 4.89 9.99
C ALA A 116 -15.08 5.12 8.73
N ILE A 117 -15.32 4.08 7.92
CA ILE A 117 -16.05 4.18 6.66
C ILE A 117 -17.16 3.14 6.67
N PRO A 118 -18.46 3.54 6.60
CA PRO A 118 -19.59 2.61 6.62
C PRO A 118 -19.79 1.91 5.27
N LEU A 119 -18.74 1.27 4.75
CA LEU A 119 -18.76 0.53 3.49
C LEU A 119 -18.30 -0.91 3.71
N SER A 120 -18.79 -1.84 2.90
CA SER A 120 -18.20 -3.18 2.83
C SER A 120 -16.77 -3.12 2.27
N PRO A 121 -15.90 -4.11 2.58
CA PRO A 121 -14.55 -4.18 2.02
C PRO A 121 -14.51 -4.04 0.49
N GLU A 122 -15.45 -4.70 -0.21
CA GLU A 122 -15.56 -4.62 -1.66
C GLU A 122 -15.96 -3.23 -2.16
N ALA A 123 -16.95 -2.60 -1.52
CA ALA A 123 -17.39 -1.27 -1.89
C ALA A 123 -16.29 -0.23 -1.64
N ALA A 124 -15.57 -0.35 -0.53
CA ALA A 124 -14.44 0.51 -0.20
C ALA A 124 -13.29 0.33 -1.21
N ALA A 125 -12.91 -0.92 -1.55
CA ALA A 125 -11.88 -1.20 -2.53
C ALA A 125 -12.26 -0.67 -3.94
N ARG A 126 -13.52 -0.86 -4.34
CA ARG A 126 -14.03 -0.36 -5.63
C ARG A 126 -14.00 1.15 -5.69
N ARG A 127 -14.38 1.82 -4.60
CA ARG A 127 -14.32 3.28 -4.51
C ARG A 127 -12.89 3.78 -4.67
N VAL A 128 -11.93 3.24 -3.93
CA VAL A 128 -10.52 3.62 -4.04
C VAL A 128 -9.98 3.44 -5.47
N ALA A 129 -10.29 2.30 -6.11
CA ALA A 129 -9.83 2.03 -7.47
C ALA A 129 -10.45 2.97 -8.51
N ASN A 130 -11.73 3.32 -8.37
CA ASN A 130 -12.44 4.19 -9.30
C ASN A 130 -12.08 5.66 -9.13
N ASP A 131 -11.93 6.11 -7.88
CA ASP A 131 -11.67 7.51 -7.54
C ASP A 131 -10.18 7.89 -7.73
N SER A 132 -9.31 6.89 -7.96
CA SER A 132 -7.90 7.15 -8.23
C SER A 132 -7.66 7.55 -9.69
N ALA A 133 -6.96 8.67 -9.88
CA ALA A 133 -6.41 9.04 -11.17
C ALA A 133 -5.11 8.31 -11.45
N VAL A 134 -4.86 7.97 -12.72
CA VAL A 134 -3.63 7.32 -13.17
C VAL A 134 -2.90 8.26 -14.11
N SER A 135 -1.66 8.64 -13.75
CA SER A 135 -0.81 9.51 -14.56
C SER A 135 0.47 8.76 -14.95
N PHE A 136 0.65 8.48 -16.24
CA PHE A 136 1.80 7.75 -16.74
C PHE A 136 3.08 8.59 -16.70
N ILE A 137 4.15 8.02 -16.12
CA ILE A 137 5.52 8.55 -16.14
C ILE A 137 6.24 7.98 -17.36
N THR A 138 6.11 6.66 -17.55
CA THR A 138 6.63 5.90 -18.68
C THR A 138 5.60 4.85 -19.13
N ASP A 139 5.92 4.05 -20.12
CA ASP A 139 5.06 2.93 -20.55
C ASP A 139 4.97 1.80 -19.49
N SER A 140 5.87 1.79 -18.51
CA SER A 140 5.95 0.76 -17.46
C SER A 140 5.83 1.31 -16.04
N GLU A 141 5.61 2.62 -15.89
CA GLU A 141 5.45 3.28 -14.60
C GLU A 141 4.39 4.37 -14.68
N ALA A 142 3.50 4.37 -13.69
CA ALA A 142 2.47 5.39 -13.53
C ALA A 142 2.32 5.80 -12.06
N LYS A 143 1.88 7.04 -11.83
CA LYS A 143 1.43 7.51 -10.52
C LYS A 143 -0.02 7.10 -10.33
N VAL A 144 -0.34 6.64 -9.14
CA VAL A 144 -1.71 6.48 -8.65
C VAL A 144 -1.98 7.66 -7.72
N ILE A 145 -2.92 8.49 -8.10
CA ILE A 145 -3.20 9.77 -7.46
C ILE A 145 -4.61 9.69 -6.88
N ALA A 146 -4.74 10.04 -5.62
CA ALA A 146 -6.04 10.18 -4.98
C ALA A 146 -6.16 11.62 -4.44
N GLY A 147 -7.17 12.37 -4.91
CA GLY A 147 -7.19 13.82 -4.74
C GLY A 147 -5.96 14.48 -5.38
N ASP A 148 -5.27 15.33 -4.61
CA ASP A 148 -4.06 16.03 -5.08
C ASP A 148 -2.74 15.34 -4.71
N SER A 149 -2.81 14.12 -4.16
CA SER A 149 -1.63 13.43 -3.63
C SER A 149 -1.32 12.13 -4.36
N GLU A 150 -0.03 11.93 -4.69
CA GLU A 150 0.48 10.64 -5.12
C GLU A 150 0.46 9.66 -3.93
N VAL A 151 -0.40 8.64 -4.01
CA VAL A 151 -0.58 7.64 -2.93
C VAL A 151 0.19 6.36 -3.17
N ALA A 152 0.46 6.05 -4.44
CA ALA A 152 1.25 4.88 -4.83
C ALA A 152 1.81 5.09 -6.24
N ARG A 153 2.72 4.21 -6.65
CA ARG A 153 3.13 4.02 -8.03
C ARG A 153 2.67 2.68 -8.54
N ALA A 154 2.28 2.62 -9.80
CA ALA A 154 2.07 1.37 -10.50
C ALA A 154 3.29 1.07 -11.37
N ARG A 155 3.81 -0.15 -11.29
CA ARG A 155 4.96 -0.62 -12.05
C ARG A 155 4.61 -1.89 -12.82
N LEU A 156 4.92 -1.91 -14.11
CA LEU A 156 4.70 -3.09 -14.95
C LEU A 156 5.86 -4.09 -14.76
N VAL A 157 5.54 -5.24 -14.15
CA VAL A 157 6.51 -6.31 -13.86
C VAL A 157 5.99 -7.61 -14.47
N ALA A 158 6.73 -8.22 -15.38
CA ALA A 158 6.34 -9.47 -16.06
C ALA A 158 4.90 -9.40 -16.64
N ARG A 159 4.57 -8.30 -17.30
CA ARG A 159 3.26 -8.00 -17.92
C ARG A 159 2.10 -7.82 -16.92
N VAL A 160 2.37 -7.70 -15.62
CA VAL A 160 1.38 -7.44 -14.58
C VAL A 160 1.69 -6.11 -13.92
N TRP A 161 0.70 -5.26 -13.76
CA TRP A 161 0.84 -4.04 -12.99
C TRP A 161 0.86 -4.34 -11.49
N LYS A 162 1.91 -3.89 -10.81
CA LYS A 162 2.11 -4.01 -9.37
C LYS A 162 2.00 -2.64 -8.73
N ILE A 163 1.40 -2.56 -7.56
CA ILE A 163 1.25 -1.32 -6.81
C ILE A 163 2.41 -1.17 -5.82
N ASP A 164 3.14 -0.09 -5.94
CA ASP A 164 4.28 0.27 -5.09
C ASP A 164 3.87 1.39 -4.13
N MET A 165 3.70 1.06 -2.86
CA MET A 165 3.37 1.99 -1.78
C MET A 165 4.60 2.43 -0.99
N THR A 166 5.80 2.05 -1.38
CA THR A 166 7.03 2.26 -0.62
C THR A 166 7.24 3.72 -0.25
N ASP A 167 7.17 4.63 -1.22
CA ASP A 167 7.45 6.04 -1.00
C ASP A 167 6.40 6.71 -0.10
N SER A 168 5.14 6.27 -0.17
CA SER A 168 4.05 6.76 0.69
C SER A 168 4.21 6.31 2.14
N LEU A 169 4.64 5.06 2.37
CA LEU A 169 4.78 4.48 3.71
C LEU A 169 6.12 4.86 4.37
N LYS A 170 7.15 5.08 3.58
CA LYS A 170 8.53 5.29 4.04
C LYS A 170 8.67 6.41 5.07
N LYS A 171 8.01 7.54 4.86
CA LYS A 171 8.06 8.69 5.78
C LYS A 171 7.51 8.34 7.16
N ALA A 172 6.42 7.58 7.22
CA ALA A 172 5.81 7.15 8.47
C ALA A 172 6.71 6.14 9.19
N VAL A 173 7.19 5.13 8.46
CA VAL A 173 8.08 4.09 8.99
C VAL A 173 9.37 4.69 9.56
N LEU A 174 9.99 5.65 8.87
CA LEU A 174 11.23 6.29 9.33
C LEU A 174 11.08 7.12 10.61
N LYS A 175 9.86 7.48 11.01
CA LYS A 175 9.62 8.15 12.30
C LYS A 175 9.67 7.18 13.48
N GLU A 176 9.33 5.91 13.24
CA GLU A 176 9.19 4.88 14.28
C GLU A 176 10.45 4.01 14.44
N VAL A 177 11.25 3.89 13.38
CA VAL A 177 12.48 3.08 13.40
C VAL A 177 13.62 3.90 13.97
N ASN A 178 14.21 3.46 15.10
CA ASN A 178 15.32 4.14 15.77
C ASN A 178 16.70 3.62 15.36
N ASP A 179 16.79 2.37 14.91
CA ASP A 179 18.05 1.75 14.51
C ASP A 179 18.65 2.44 13.26
N PRO A 180 19.90 2.94 13.32
CA PRO A 180 20.50 3.70 12.22
C PRO A 180 20.74 2.87 10.95
N GLU A 181 21.07 1.58 11.08
CA GLU A 181 21.33 0.69 9.95
C GLU A 181 20.02 0.36 9.23
N LEU A 182 18.98 -0.01 9.97
CA LEU A 182 17.64 -0.22 9.41
C LEU A 182 17.09 1.05 8.75
N ARG A 183 17.31 2.22 9.37
CA ARG A 183 16.94 3.50 8.74
C ARG A 183 17.66 3.73 7.42
N ALA A 184 18.96 3.41 7.32
CA ALA A 184 19.71 3.53 6.08
C ALA A 184 19.16 2.58 5.00
N ARG A 185 18.88 1.32 5.35
CA ARG A 185 18.27 0.33 4.44
C ARG A 185 16.88 0.76 3.98
N ILE A 186 16.04 1.29 4.87
CA ILE A 186 14.71 1.81 4.51
C ILE A 186 14.85 3.01 3.58
N LYS A 187 15.80 3.92 3.82
CA LYS A 187 16.04 5.08 2.95
C LYS A 187 16.49 4.68 1.54
N SER A 188 17.22 3.59 1.39
CA SER A 188 17.71 3.12 0.08
C SER A 188 16.65 2.42 -0.77
N LEU A 189 15.55 1.96 -0.19
CA LEU A 189 14.39 1.49 -0.94
C LEU A 189 13.74 2.63 -1.73
#